data_00fda1170a9eb70c5f6a7e8a95c38dbf
#
_entry.id   00fda1170a9eb70c5f6a7e8a95c38dbf
#
_cell.length_a   1.000
_cell.length_b   1.000
_cell.length_c   1.000
_cell.angle_alpha   90.00
_cell.angle_beta   90.00
_cell.angle_gamma   90.00
#
_symmetry.space_group_name_H-M   'P 1'
#
loop_
_entity.id
_entity.type
_entity.pdbx_description
1 polymer ?
#
loop_
_entity_poly.entity_id
_entity_poly.type
_entity_poly.pdbx_seq_one_letter_code
_entity_poly.pdbx_strand_id
1 'polypeptide(L)'
;MLLLKTEYTLWGVNMINFSNLIYLPVDVPNPPKGAVEFFDTIDYKDMIVDTYRTCHHIPIMDKDGTFSSEAKEVKGLVEWFENEIFTWSMPARMRIITTPPGGHNACHIDCSPDRIGTWQHKFRYVFQGDRTTLIFNNKEEDVRIHDVDKCYIMDGAWPHEMLNTTNKRKYTLTLGAPWEPQSDDKKYVEVLQRSYSKYKNYYISSEKWQLPENWKSLFQPEYDDQLYLLENYNGA
;
A
#
# COMPACT_ATOMS: atom_id res chain seq x y z
N MET A 1 23.75 -8.95 24.69
CA MET A 1 23.87 -7.53 24.33
C MET A 1 22.44 -6.97 24.41
N LEU A 2 22.14 -6.22 25.49
CA LEU A 2 20.81 -5.68 25.74
C LEU A 2 20.53 -4.56 24.72
N LEU A 3 19.53 -4.75 23.87
CA LEU A 3 18.96 -3.68 23.06
C LEU A 3 18.15 -2.77 23.98
N LEU A 4 18.66 -1.56 24.18
CA LEU A 4 17.98 -0.48 24.87
C LEU A 4 16.70 -0.12 24.10
N LYS A 5 15.53 -0.41 24.70
CA LYS A 5 14.27 0.19 24.29
C LYS A 5 14.35 1.68 24.60
N THR A 6 14.57 2.51 23.61
CA THR A 6 14.43 3.96 23.74
C THR A 6 12.94 4.30 23.71
N GLU A 7 12.34 4.41 24.90
CA GLU A 7 11.01 5.02 25.05
C GLU A 7 11.16 6.54 24.94
N TYR A 8 10.66 7.10 23.84
CA TYR A 8 10.55 8.55 23.69
C TYR A 8 9.24 9.00 24.30
N THR A 9 9.29 9.65 25.46
CA THR A 9 8.16 10.34 26.07
C THR A 9 8.21 11.82 25.70
N LEU A 10 7.40 12.26 24.75
CA LEU A 10 7.00 13.66 24.60
C LEU A 10 5.52 13.76 25.01
N TRP A 11 5.26 14.47 26.12
CA TRP A 11 3.91 14.76 26.63
C TRP A 11 3.13 13.57 27.23
N GLY A 12 3.74 12.61 27.89
CA GLY A 12 3.01 11.58 28.65
C GLY A 12 2.12 10.62 27.81
N VAL A 13 2.25 10.63 26.50
CA VAL A 13 1.60 9.68 25.59
C VAL A 13 2.65 8.69 25.18
N ASN A 14 2.45 7.41 25.48
CA ASN A 14 3.27 6.33 24.94
C ASN A 14 3.19 6.39 23.42
N MET A 15 4.27 6.84 22.77
CA MET A 15 4.34 6.84 21.31
C MET A 15 4.38 5.39 20.82
N ILE A 16 3.46 5.06 19.93
CA ILE A 16 3.40 3.73 19.35
C ILE A 16 4.58 3.56 18.38
N ASN A 17 5.26 2.45 18.53
CA ASN A 17 6.27 2.04 17.57
C ASN A 17 5.60 1.42 16.35
N PHE A 18 5.60 2.12 15.22
CA PHE A 18 5.01 1.66 13.97
C PHE A 18 5.92 0.74 13.15
N SER A 19 7.11 0.39 13.62
CA SER A 19 7.97 -0.57 12.92
C SER A 19 7.29 -1.94 12.70
N ASN A 20 6.40 -2.31 13.63
CA ASN A 20 5.65 -3.57 13.60
C ASN A 20 4.27 -3.44 12.94
N LEU A 21 3.99 -2.32 12.26
CA LEU A 21 2.72 -2.12 11.59
C LEU A 21 2.57 -3.10 10.42
N ILE A 22 1.51 -3.91 10.42
CA ILE A 22 1.07 -4.70 9.27
C ILE A 22 0.00 -3.91 8.50
N TYR A 23 -0.96 -3.31 9.22
CA TYR A 23 -2.07 -2.60 8.61
C TYR A 23 -2.59 -1.49 9.52
N LEU A 24 -2.89 -0.35 8.92
CA LEU A 24 -3.55 0.78 9.57
C LEU A 24 -4.32 1.61 8.54
N PRO A 25 -5.64 1.84 8.72
CA PRO A 25 -6.36 2.85 7.95
C PRO A 25 -5.78 4.23 8.19
N VAL A 26 -5.74 5.07 7.14
CA VAL A 26 -5.16 6.41 7.19
C VAL A 26 -6.22 7.46 6.90
N ASP A 27 -6.19 8.52 7.69
CA ASP A 27 -7.12 9.65 7.54
C ASP A 27 -6.60 10.64 6.50
N VAL A 28 -7.06 10.48 5.26
CA VAL A 28 -6.73 11.34 4.13
C VAL A 28 -7.99 11.94 3.54
N PRO A 29 -8.01 13.23 3.21
CA PRO A 29 -9.12 13.85 2.50
C PRO A 29 -9.45 13.16 1.18
N ASN A 30 -10.70 13.24 0.77
CA ASN A 30 -11.10 12.68 -0.52
C ASN A 30 -10.40 13.41 -1.68
N PRO A 31 -10.03 12.69 -2.75
CA PRO A 31 -9.51 13.30 -3.97
C PRO A 31 -10.55 14.18 -4.66
N PRO A 32 -10.15 15.02 -5.62
CA PRO A 32 -11.07 15.82 -6.39
C PRO A 32 -12.07 14.96 -7.16
N LYS A 33 -13.26 15.50 -7.37
CA LYS A 33 -14.27 14.88 -8.23
C LYS A 33 -13.76 14.81 -9.68
N GLY A 34 -14.18 13.78 -10.42
CA GLY A 34 -13.79 13.59 -11.80
C GLY A 34 -12.61 12.65 -12.03
N ALA A 35 -11.88 12.26 -10.97
CA ALA A 35 -10.74 11.35 -11.11
C ALA A 35 -11.15 9.96 -11.63
N VAL A 36 -12.22 9.40 -11.09
CA VAL A 36 -12.73 8.08 -11.53
C VAL A 36 -13.28 8.16 -12.95
N GLU A 37 -14.07 9.19 -13.24
CA GLU A 37 -14.64 9.43 -14.57
C GLU A 37 -13.53 9.55 -15.63
N PHE A 38 -12.43 10.21 -15.31
CA PHE A 38 -11.28 10.29 -16.21
C PHE A 38 -10.61 8.91 -16.37
N PHE A 39 -10.38 8.18 -15.29
CA PHE A 39 -9.78 6.84 -15.38
C PHE A 39 -10.63 5.88 -16.23
N ASP A 40 -11.95 6.02 -16.19
CA ASP A 40 -12.87 5.23 -17.03
C ASP A 40 -12.77 5.55 -18.53
N THR A 41 -12.15 6.68 -18.91
CA THR A 41 -11.95 7.05 -20.33
C THR A 41 -10.69 6.45 -20.96
N ILE A 42 -9.77 5.91 -20.14
CA ILE A 42 -8.49 5.40 -20.62
C ILE A 42 -8.71 4.06 -21.35
N ASP A 43 -8.13 3.93 -22.54
CA ASP A 43 -8.12 2.64 -23.25
C ASP A 43 -7.03 1.73 -22.68
N TYR A 44 -7.48 0.68 -21.97
CA TYR A 44 -6.58 -0.26 -21.32
C TYR A 44 -6.06 -1.37 -22.22
N LYS A 45 -6.45 -1.43 -23.50
CA LYS A 45 -6.04 -2.49 -24.43
C LYS A 45 -4.54 -2.46 -24.73
N ASP A 46 -3.98 -1.26 -24.77
CA ASP A 46 -2.57 -1.04 -25.10
C ASP A 46 -1.66 -1.05 -23.85
N MET A 47 -2.22 -1.24 -22.67
CA MET A 47 -1.44 -1.33 -21.44
C MET A 47 -0.83 -2.73 -21.29
N ILE A 48 0.45 -2.77 -20.86
CA ILE A 48 1.13 -4.04 -20.56
C ILE A 48 0.40 -4.71 -19.41
N VAL A 49 -0.24 -5.85 -19.73
CA VAL A 49 -0.83 -6.73 -18.72
C VAL A 49 0.28 -7.65 -18.22
N ASP A 50 0.56 -7.61 -16.95
CA ASP A 50 1.38 -8.64 -16.31
C ASP A 50 0.60 -9.97 -16.32
N THR A 51 1.20 -11.05 -16.79
CA THR A 51 0.54 -12.35 -16.95
C THR A 51 0.02 -12.95 -15.64
N TYR A 52 0.53 -12.46 -14.51
CA TYR A 52 0.14 -12.92 -13.16
C TYR A 52 -0.92 -12.04 -12.51
N ARG A 53 -1.30 -10.95 -13.17
CA ARG A 53 -2.21 -9.95 -12.64
C ARG A 53 -3.23 -9.57 -13.70
N THR A 54 -4.48 -9.62 -13.34
CA THR A 54 -5.53 -9.05 -14.17
C THR A 54 -5.69 -7.56 -13.87
N CYS A 55 -4.60 -6.82 -13.97
CA CYS A 55 -4.57 -5.40 -13.69
C CYS A 55 -3.69 -4.65 -14.70
N HIS A 56 -3.95 -3.35 -14.82
CA HIS A 56 -3.15 -2.41 -15.59
C HIS A 56 -2.67 -1.29 -14.68
N HIS A 57 -1.67 -0.53 -15.12
CA HIS A 57 -1.13 0.57 -14.37
C HIS A 57 -1.29 1.88 -15.11
N ILE A 58 -1.88 2.89 -14.48
CA ILE A 58 -1.88 4.26 -14.95
C ILE A 58 -0.73 4.98 -14.24
N PRO A 59 0.27 5.51 -14.96
CA PRO A 59 1.33 6.29 -14.33
C PRO A 59 0.74 7.61 -13.79
N ILE A 60 1.12 7.99 -12.58
CA ILE A 60 0.72 9.25 -11.96
C ILE A 60 1.93 10.14 -11.73
N MET A 61 3.01 9.56 -11.24
CA MET A 61 4.25 10.26 -10.98
C MET A 61 5.43 9.30 -11.10
N ASP A 62 6.52 9.78 -11.67
CA ASP A 62 7.77 9.07 -11.77
C ASP A 62 8.62 9.19 -10.50
N LYS A 63 9.70 8.42 -10.44
CA LYS A 63 10.62 8.36 -9.28
C LYS A 63 11.29 9.69 -8.95
N ASP A 64 11.44 10.57 -9.93
CA ASP A 64 12.02 11.90 -9.79
C ASP A 64 11.04 12.97 -9.30
N GLY A 65 9.77 12.60 -9.08
CA GLY A 65 8.70 13.49 -8.66
C GLY A 65 7.95 14.17 -9.82
N THR A 66 8.24 13.82 -11.08
CA THR A 66 7.54 14.38 -12.23
C THR A 66 6.17 13.75 -12.41
N PHE A 67 5.11 14.57 -12.38
CA PHE A 67 3.75 14.11 -12.66
C PHE A 67 3.52 13.82 -14.15
N SER A 68 2.82 12.74 -14.41
CA SER A 68 2.41 12.31 -15.76
C SER A 68 1.39 13.26 -16.39
N SER A 69 1.14 13.08 -17.70
CA SER A 69 0.05 13.75 -18.40
C SER A 69 -1.31 13.36 -17.81
N GLU A 70 -1.50 12.08 -17.50
CA GLU A 70 -2.75 11.55 -16.95
C GLU A 70 -3.11 12.20 -15.60
N ALA A 71 -2.11 12.43 -14.73
CA ALA A 71 -2.34 13.14 -13.47
C ALA A 71 -2.80 14.59 -13.68
N LYS A 72 -2.28 15.25 -14.72
CA LYS A 72 -2.57 16.66 -15.04
C LYS A 72 -3.93 16.88 -15.73
N GLU A 73 -4.49 15.84 -16.32
CA GLU A 73 -5.83 15.92 -16.95
C GLU A 73 -6.97 16.09 -15.94
N VAL A 74 -6.77 15.63 -14.71
CA VAL A 74 -7.77 15.76 -13.64
C VAL A 74 -7.50 17.02 -12.83
N LYS A 75 -8.41 18.00 -12.96
CA LYS A 75 -8.25 19.26 -12.22
C LYS A 75 -8.18 19.02 -10.71
N GLY A 76 -7.11 19.53 -10.09
CA GLY A 76 -6.86 19.44 -8.65
C GLY A 76 -6.29 18.11 -8.18
N LEU A 77 -6.04 17.14 -9.08
CA LEU A 77 -5.47 15.86 -8.67
C LEU A 77 -4.00 16.01 -8.27
N VAL A 78 -3.23 16.78 -9.03
CA VAL A 78 -1.82 17.07 -8.71
C VAL A 78 -1.72 17.79 -7.38
N GLU A 79 -2.52 18.83 -7.16
CA GLU A 79 -2.55 19.59 -5.90
C GLU A 79 -2.98 18.70 -4.72
N TRP A 80 -3.91 17.78 -4.94
CA TRP A 80 -4.30 16.81 -3.91
C TRP A 80 -3.15 15.88 -3.54
N PHE A 81 -2.41 15.38 -4.52
CA PHE A 81 -1.21 14.58 -4.24
C PHE A 81 -0.16 15.38 -3.48
N GLU A 82 0.14 16.59 -3.90
CA GLU A 82 1.16 17.43 -3.29
C GLU A 82 0.81 17.81 -1.85
N ASN A 83 -0.45 18.15 -1.59
CA ASN A 83 -0.88 18.63 -0.28
C ASN A 83 -1.16 17.49 0.71
N GLU A 84 -1.75 16.39 0.25
CA GLU A 84 -2.30 15.37 1.15
C GLU A 84 -1.43 14.10 1.21
N ILE A 85 -0.66 13.81 0.16
CA ILE A 85 0.15 12.59 0.07
C ILE A 85 1.64 12.92 0.16
N PHE A 86 2.12 13.89 -0.64
CA PHE A 86 3.54 14.23 -0.75
C PHE A 86 4.13 14.86 0.49
N THR A 87 3.32 15.53 1.30
CA THR A 87 3.79 16.16 2.54
C THR A 87 4.29 15.18 3.58
N TRP A 88 4.06 13.87 3.36
CA TRP A 88 4.44 12.84 4.33
C TRP A 88 5.86 12.34 4.14
N SER A 89 6.35 12.34 2.90
CA SER A 89 7.54 11.60 2.56
C SER A 89 8.27 12.17 1.35
N MET A 90 9.33 11.48 0.96
CA MET A 90 10.08 11.78 -0.25
C MET A 90 9.29 11.46 -1.52
N PRO A 91 9.70 12.01 -2.67
CA PRO A 91 9.17 11.61 -3.97
C PRO A 91 9.19 10.10 -4.15
N ALA A 92 8.10 9.57 -4.72
CA ALA A 92 7.93 8.15 -4.96
C ALA A 92 7.24 7.94 -6.29
N ARG A 93 7.50 6.82 -6.94
CA ARG A 93 6.69 6.42 -8.09
C ARG A 93 5.25 6.19 -7.65
N MET A 94 4.32 6.95 -8.22
CA MET A 94 2.89 6.78 -7.99
C MET A 94 2.22 6.16 -9.21
N ARG A 95 1.34 5.20 -8.95
CA ARG A 95 0.52 4.56 -9.99
C ARG A 95 -0.88 4.30 -9.49
N ILE A 96 -1.85 4.37 -10.39
CA ILE A 96 -3.15 3.76 -10.16
C ILE A 96 -3.07 2.33 -10.70
N ILE A 97 -3.30 1.36 -9.84
CA ILE A 97 -3.54 -0.03 -10.24
C ILE A 97 -5.02 -0.12 -10.58
N THR A 98 -5.35 -0.49 -11.79
CA THR A 98 -6.73 -0.68 -12.24
C THR A 98 -6.99 -2.17 -12.45
N THR A 99 -8.03 -2.68 -11.80
CA THR A 99 -8.39 -4.10 -11.83
C THR A 99 -9.81 -4.24 -12.37
N PRO A 100 -10.05 -4.99 -13.47
CA PRO A 100 -11.38 -5.19 -14.01
C PRO A 100 -12.29 -5.96 -13.04
N PRO A 101 -13.62 -6.00 -13.29
CA PRO A 101 -14.51 -6.89 -12.55
C PRO A 101 -14.02 -8.34 -12.59
N GLY A 102 -14.02 -9.00 -11.42
CA GLY A 102 -13.50 -10.37 -11.26
C GLY A 102 -11.98 -10.50 -11.34
N GLY A 103 -11.28 -9.40 -11.59
CA GLY A 103 -9.82 -9.39 -11.65
C GLY A 103 -9.19 -9.44 -10.27
N HIS A 104 -7.92 -9.82 -10.25
CA HIS A 104 -7.16 -9.96 -9.01
C HIS A 104 -5.69 -9.57 -9.21
N ASN A 105 -5.04 -9.29 -8.11
CA ASN A 105 -3.60 -9.32 -7.96
C ASN A 105 -3.31 -10.43 -6.95
N ALA A 106 -2.80 -11.56 -7.44
CA ALA A 106 -2.65 -12.78 -6.65
C ALA A 106 -1.76 -12.56 -5.42
N CYS A 107 -1.79 -13.49 -4.49
CA CYS A 107 -1.00 -13.40 -3.27
C CYS A 107 0.48 -13.20 -3.58
N HIS A 108 1.07 -12.18 -2.97
CA HIS A 108 2.47 -11.80 -3.16
C HIS A 108 3.00 -11.03 -1.95
N ILE A 109 4.29 -10.79 -1.97
CA ILE A 109 5.01 -9.84 -1.12
C ILE A 109 5.67 -8.79 -2.02
N ASP A 110 5.76 -7.56 -1.54
CA ASP A 110 6.43 -6.47 -2.29
C ASP A 110 7.94 -6.41 -2.01
N CYS A 111 8.42 -7.13 -0.98
CA CYS A 111 9.83 -7.23 -0.58
C CYS A 111 10.05 -8.47 0.28
N SER A 112 11.31 -8.84 0.53
CA SER A 112 11.65 -10.03 1.30
C SER A 112 11.07 -10.03 2.72
N PRO A 113 10.59 -11.19 3.25
CA PRO A 113 10.00 -11.30 4.59
C PRO A 113 10.94 -10.99 5.74
N ASP A 114 12.26 -11.05 5.54
CA ASP A 114 13.25 -10.63 6.54
C ASP A 114 13.22 -9.12 6.81
N ARG A 115 12.52 -8.36 5.96
CA ARG A 115 12.28 -6.92 6.13
C ARG A 115 11.01 -6.59 6.92
N ILE A 116 10.26 -7.58 7.40
CA ILE A 116 9.13 -7.35 8.32
C ILE A 116 9.63 -6.60 9.55
N GLY A 117 8.92 -5.55 9.94
CA GLY A 117 9.32 -4.70 11.06
C GLY A 117 10.38 -3.63 10.71
N THR A 118 10.72 -3.45 9.45
CA THR A 118 11.72 -2.47 8.98
C THR A 118 11.12 -1.33 8.15
N TRP A 119 9.89 -0.90 8.45
CA TRP A 119 9.23 0.20 7.77
C TRP A 119 9.00 0.00 6.27
N GLN A 120 8.73 -1.24 5.83
CA GLN A 120 8.36 -1.55 4.44
C GLN A 120 6.92 -1.18 4.14
N HIS A 121 6.54 0.01 4.53
CA HIS A 121 5.18 0.49 4.41
C HIS A 121 4.82 0.76 2.96
N LYS A 122 3.63 0.36 2.56
CA LYS A 122 3.00 0.66 1.28
C LYS A 122 1.71 1.41 1.54
N PHE A 123 1.56 2.52 0.82
CA PHE A 123 0.36 3.32 0.85
C PHE A 123 -0.63 2.87 -0.22
N ARG A 124 -1.90 2.83 0.14
CA ARG A 124 -2.99 2.50 -0.78
C ARG A 124 -4.15 3.46 -0.58
N TYR A 125 -4.72 3.94 -1.68
CA TYR A 125 -5.95 4.70 -1.68
C TYR A 125 -6.91 4.13 -2.73
N VAL A 126 -8.09 3.65 -2.33
CA VAL A 126 -9.10 3.09 -3.23
C VAL A 126 -10.06 4.18 -3.69
N PHE A 127 -9.94 4.62 -4.94
CA PHE A 127 -10.84 5.61 -5.54
C PHE A 127 -12.21 5.01 -5.81
N GLN A 128 -12.24 3.81 -6.39
CA GLN A 128 -13.46 3.09 -6.75
C GLN A 128 -13.25 1.58 -6.66
N GLY A 129 -14.36 0.87 -6.48
CA GLY A 129 -14.42 -0.59 -6.54
C GLY A 129 -14.29 -1.25 -5.18
N ASP A 130 -14.09 -2.55 -5.22
CA ASP A 130 -13.94 -3.38 -4.05
C ASP A 130 -12.72 -2.97 -3.23
N ARG A 131 -12.89 -2.95 -1.93
CA ARG A 131 -11.81 -2.69 -0.97
C ARG A 131 -11.26 -3.97 -0.37
N THR A 132 -11.53 -5.10 -0.98
CA THR A 132 -11.00 -6.37 -0.51
C THR A 132 -9.50 -6.42 -0.77
N THR A 133 -8.75 -6.41 0.30
CA THR A 133 -7.35 -6.80 0.37
C THR A 133 -7.27 -7.87 1.44
N LEU A 134 -6.74 -9.02 1.08
CA LEU A 134 -6.53 -10.11 2.02
C LEU A 134 -5.09 -10.02 2.53
N ILE A 135 -4.93 -10.07 3.86
CA ILE A 135 -3.63 -10.11 4.53
C ILE A 135 -3.61 -11.38 5.33
N PHE A 136 -2.64 -12.24 5.06
CA PHE A 136 -2.60 -13.59 5.58
C PHE A 136 -1.83 -13.69 6.89
N ASN A 137 -2.27 -14.56 7.79
CA ASN A 137 -1.55 -14.95 9.00
C ASN A 137 -1.57 -16.47 9.21
N ASN A 138 -0.83 -16.96 10.20
CA ASN A 138 -0.75 -18.39 10.49
C ASN A 138 -2.04 -19.02 11.03
N LYS A 139 -3.06 -18.22 11.32
CA LYS A 139 -4.37 -18.68 11.79
C LYS A 139 -5.41 -18.75 10.68
N GLU A 140 -4.97 -18.56 9.44
CA GLU A 140 -5.87 -18.50 8.27
C GLU A 140 -6.93 -17.39 8.39
N GLU A 141 -6.67 -16.38 9.22
CA GLU A 141 -7.55 -15.22 9.36
C GLU A 141 -7.16 -14.19 8.31
N ASP A 142 -8.12 -13.91 7.43
CA ASP A 142 -7.96 -12.87 6.43
C ASP A 142 -8.45 -11.54 6.98
N VAL A 143 -7.64 -10.50 6.87
CA VAL A 143 -8.11 -9.15 7.10
C VAL A 143 -8.72 -8.59 5.84
N ARG A 144 -10.01 -8.36 5.88
CA ARG A 144 -10.71 -7.63 4.84
C ARG A 144 -10.72 -6.14 5.18
N ILE A 145 -10.41 -5.32 4.20
CA ILE A 145 -10.52 -3.87 4.34
C ILE A 145 -12.00 -3.49 4.38
N HIS A 146 -12.39 -2.80 5.43
CA HIS A 146 -13.75 -2.34 5.63
C HIS A 146 -14.06 -1.07 4.82
N ASP A 147 -15.35 -0.73 4.72
CA ASP A 147 -15.83 0.41 3.93
C ASP A 147 -15.29 1.77 4.39
N VAL A 148 -14.90 1.92 5.63
CA VAL A 148 -14.26 3.14 6.16
C VAL A 148 -12.82 3.31 5.67
N ASP A 149 -12.20 2.27 5.13
CA ASP A 149 -10.77 2.15 4.90
C ASP A 149 -10.44 2.37 3.41
N LYS A 150 -10.85 3.51 2.85
CA LYS A 150 -10.45 3.90 1.48
C LYS A 150 -8.94 4.08 1.38
N CYS A 151 -8.33 4.53 2.46
CA CYS A 151 -6.92 4.80 2.55
C CYS A 151 -6.30 4.00 3.68
N TYR A 152 -5.19 3.35 3.41
CA TYR A 152 -4.48 2.56 4.40
C TYR A 152 -2.99 2.46 4.08
N ILE A 153 -2.25 2.17 5.14
CA ILE A 153 -0.85 1.74 5.09
C ILE A 153 -0.81 0.26 5.43
N MET A 154 0.02 -0.49 4.72
CA MET A 154 0.30 -1.90 5.02
C MET A 154 1.79 -2.18 4.92
N ASP A 155 2.26 -3.24 5.58
CA ASP A 155 3.62 -3.75 5.41
C ASP A 155 3.71 -4.55 4.10
N GLY A 156 4.56 -4.10 3.17
CA GLY A 156 4.77 -4.75 1.88
C GLY A 156 5.54 -6.07 1.97
N ALA A 157 6.21 -6.34 3.09
CA ALA A 157 6.87 -7.63 3.35
C ALA A 157 5.89 -8.74 3.79
N TRP A 158 4.63 -8.38 4.08
CA TRP A 158 3.61 -9.32 4.52
C TRP A 158 2.84 -9.88 3.33
N PRO A 159 2.56 -11.21 3.27
CA PRO A 159 1.77 -11.81 2.20
C PRO A 159 0.39 -11.19 2.09
N HIS A 160 0.03 -10.73 0.90
CA HIS A 160 -1.24 -10.08 0.66
C HIS A 160 -1.75 -10.32 -0.77
N GLU A 161 -3.06 -10.20 -0.92
CA GLU A 161 -3.76 -10.38 -2.17
C GLU A 161 -4.81 -9.29 -2.36
N MET A 162 -5.09 -8.91 -3.58
CA MET A 162 -6.09 -7.92 -3.92
C MET A 162 -7.09 -8.48 -4.93
N LEU A 163 -8.37 -8.41 -4.59
CA LEU A 163 -9.48 -8.86 -5.43
C LEU A 163 -10.36 -7.68 -5.84
N ASN A 164 -11.10 -7.86 -6.92
CA ASN A 164 -12.20 -6.99 -7.29
C ASN A 164 -13.47 -7.82 -7.47
N THR A 165 -14.27 -7.93 -6.42
CA THR A 165 -15.51 -8.73 -6.41
C THR A 165 -16.71 -7.95 -6.94
N THR A 166 -16.54 -6.68 -7.31
CA THR A 166 -17.61 -5.80 -7.82
C THR A 166 -17.75 -5.92 -9.33
N ASN A 167 -18.86 -5.37 -9.83
CA ASN A 167 -19.11 -5.24 -11.27
C ASN A 167 -18.53 -3.94 -11.88
N LYS A 168 -17.77 -3.17 -11.10
CA LYS A 168 -17.08 -1.96 -11.57
C LYS A 168 -15.58 -2.19 -11.57
N ARG A 169 -14.87 -1.45 -12.43
CA ARG A 169 -13.41 -1.42 -12.41
C ARG A 169 -12.92 -0.84 -11.08
N LYS A 170 -11.91 -1.45 -10.50
CA LYS A 170 -11.26 -0.97 -9.28
C LYS A 170 -10.11 -0.06 -9.66
N TYR A 171 -9.95 1.05 -8.94
CA TYR A 171 -8.83 1.98 -9.05
C TYR A 171 -8.18 2.17 -7.70
N THR A 172 -6.93 1.77 -7.58
CA THR A 172 -6.17 1.87 -6.33
C THR A 172 -4.86 2.60 -6.56
N LEU A 173 -4.69 3.76 -5.93
CA LEU A 173 -3.40 4.44 -5.86
C LEU A 173 -2.43 3.63 -5.04
N THR A 174 -1.21 3.50 -5.53
CA THR A 174 -0.09 2.92 -4.79
C THR A 174 1.14 3.81 -4.88
N LEU A 175 1.83 3.96 -3.77
CA LEU A 175 3.19 4.46 -3.73
C LEU A 175 4.15 3.26 -3.84
N GLY A 176 5.12 3.38 -4.73
CA GLY A 176 6.15 2.37 -4.97
C GLY A 176 7.54 2.93 -4.71
N ALA A 177 8.57 2.16 -5.07
CA ALA A 177 9.95 2.61 -4.92
C ALA A 177 10.21 3.97 -5.61
N PRO A 178 11.02 4.87 -5.05
CA PRO A 178 11.84 4.66 -3.87
C PRO A 178 11.18 5.03 -2.52
N TRP A 179 9.86 5.04 -2.41
CA TRP A 179 9.21 5.40 -1.16
C TRP A 179 9.50 4.36 -0.07
N GLU A 180 10.38 4.72 0.83
CA GLU A 180 10.75 3.96 2.02
C GLU A 180 10.74 4.92 3.21
N PRO A 181 9.55 5.19 3.80
CA PRO A 181 9.44 6.12 4.92
C PRO A 181 10.23 5.60 6.12
N GLN A 182 10.88 6.49 6.82
CA GLN A 182 11.69 6.17 7.98
C GLN A 182 11.02 6.62 9.28
N SER A 183 11.45 6.04 10.39
CA SER A 183 10.94 6.38 11.72
C SER A 183 11.22 7.82 12.15
N ASP A 184 12.14 8.50 11.52
CA ASP A 184 12.50 9.90 11.75
C ASP A 184 11.81 10.88 10.81
N ASP A 185 11.03 10.41 9.84
CA ASP A 185 10.14 11.24 9.04
C ASP A 185 8.96 11.74 9.92
N LYS A 186 9.16 12.90 10.52
CA LYS A 186 8.21 13.47 11.48
C LYS A 186 6.81 13.62 10.90
N LYS A 187 6.69 14.09 9.65
CA LYS A 187 5.39 14.31 9.02
C LYS A 187 4.66 12.99 8.81
N TYR A 188 5.37 11.97 8.36
CA TYR A 188 4.79 10.66 8.18
C TYR A 188 4.37 10.03 9.52
N VAL A 189 5.23 10.10 10.53
CA VAL A 189 4.93 9.59 11.88
C VAL A 189 3.73 10.33 12.49
N GLU A 190 3.59 11.64 12.30
CA GLU A 190 2.40 12.39 12.73
C GLU A 190 1.12 11.90 12.05
N VAL A 191 1.17 11.58 10.76
CA VAL A 191 0.03 10.97 10.04
C VAL A 191 -0.34 9.62 10.64
N LEU A 192 0.64 8.75 10.92
CA LEU A 192 0.40 7.46 11.55
C LEU A 192 -0.19 7.61 12.96
N GLN A 193 0.33 8.52 13.79
CA GLN A 193 -0.18 8.78 15.15
C GLN A 193 -1.64 9.28 15.11
N ARG A 194 -1.94 10.24 14.24
CA ARG A 194 -3.29 10.75 14.05
C ARG A 194 -4.24 9.64 13.58
N SER A 195 -3.80 8.85 12.60
CA SER A 195 -4.58 7.74 12.06
C SER A 195 -4.82 6.66 13.10
N TYR A 196 -3.79 6.30 13.87
CA TYR A 196 -3.94 5.36 14.98
C TYR A 196 -4.94 5.86 16.03
N SER A 197 -4.89 7.13 16.39
CA SER A 197 -5.84 7.71 17.35
C SER A 197 -7.29 7.54 16.89
N LYS A 198 -7.53 7.62 15.58
CA LYS A 198 -8.85 7.47 14.98
C LYS A 198 -9.25 6.01 14.73
N TYR A 199 -8.31 5.18 14.31
CA TYR A 199 -8.55 3.83 13.80
C TYR A 199 -7.89 2.71 14.62
N LYS A 200 -7.57 2.95 15.90
CA LYS A 200 -6.84 1.99 16.74
C LYS A 200 -7.42 0.57 16.77
N ASN A 201 -8.74 0.43 16.60
CA ASN A 201 -9.42 -0.87 16.60
C ASN A 201 -9.16 -1.68 15.32
N TYR A 202 -8.61 -1.05 14.29
CA TYR A 202 -8.26 -1.66 13.01
C TYR A 202 -6.73 -1.82 12.84
N TYR A 203 -5.96 -1.34 13.81
CA TYR A 203 -4.51 -1.49 13.79
C TYR A 203 -4.09 -2.94 13.98
N ILE A 204 -3.28 -3.45 13.06
CA ILE A 204 -2.71 -4.78 13.12
C ILE A 204 -1.20 -4.65 13.22
N SER A 205 -0.63 -5.41 14.15
CA SER A 205 0.81 -5.42 14.44
C SER A 205 1.38 -6.82 14.32
N SER A 206 2.57 -6.94 13.78
CA SER A 206 3.33 -8.19 13.71
C SER A 206 3.71 -8.75 15.09
N GLU A 207 3.57 -7.99 16.18
CA GLU A 207 3.69 -8.50 17.54
C GLU A 207 2.63 -9.56 17.88
N LYS A 208 1.45 -9.49 17.22
CA LYS A 208 0.31 -10.38 17.45
C LYS A 208 0.05 -11.35 16.31
N TRP A 209 0.73 -11.15 15.20
CA TRP A 209 0.61 -11.95 14.00
C TRP A 209 1.92 -12.63 13.69
N GLN A 210 1.84 -13.82 13.12
CA GLN A 210 3.00 -14.58 12.65
C GLN A 210 2.86 -14.82 11.16
N LEU A 211 3.97 -14.69 10.45
CA LEU A 211 4.02 -15.07 9.06
C LEU A 211 3.60 -16.56 8.94
N PRO A 212 2.66 -16.91 8.05
CA PRO A 212 2.28 -18.30 7.86
C PRO A 212 3.50 -19.17 7.57
N GLU A 213 3.61 -20.35 8.21
CA GLU A 213 4.73 -21.27 7.96
C GLU A 213 4.81 -21.70 6.50
N ASN A 214 3.65 -21.82 5.86
CA ASN A 214 3.49 -22.17 4.46
C ASN A 214 3.36 -20.93 3.54
N TRP A 215 3.80 -19.76 3.96
CA TRP A 215 3.59 -18.53 3.19
C TRP A 215 4.04 -18.65 1.72
N LYS A 216 5.08 -19.43 1.43
CA LYS A 216 5.54 -19.68 0.05
C LYS A 216 4.49 -20.44 -0.78
N SER A 217 3.70 -21.33 -0.17
CA SER A 217 2.65 -22.08 -0.88
C SER A 217 1.37 -21.26 -1.13
N LEU A 218 1.25 -20.07 -0.52
CA LEU A 218 0.17 -19.12 -0.82
C LEU A 218 0.36 -18.48 -2.20
N PHE A 219 1.59 -18.46 -2.71
CA PHE A 219 1.88 -17.91 -4.03
C PHE A 219 1.51 -18.94 -5.12
N GLN A 220 1.02 -18.42 -6.24
CA GLN A 220 0.82 -19.27 -7.40
C GLN A 220 2.17 -19.74 -7.98
N PRO A 221 2.25 -20.91 -8.60
CA PRO A 221 3.52 -21.46 -9.12
C PRO A 221 4.30 -20.48 -10.01
N GLU A 222 3.58 -19.63 -10.73
CA GLU A 222 4.17 -18.61 -11.61
C GLU A 222 4.91 -17.48 -10.85
N TYR A 223 4.75 -17.41 -9.53
CA TYR A 223 5.47 -16.46 -8.66
C TYR A 223 6.85 -16.94 -8.22
N ASP A 224 7.19 -18.21 -8.42
CA ASP A 224 8.53 -18.71 -8.04
C ASP A 224 9.64 -17.92 -8.73
N ASP A 225 9.43 -17.51 -9.99
CA ASP A 225 10.36 -16.63 -10.71
C ASP A 225 10.43 -15.22 -10.11
N GLN A 226 9.32 -14.71 -9.58
CA GLN A 226 9.31 -13.39 -8.92
C GLN A 226 9.89 -13.44 -7.51
N LEU A 227 9.69 -14.53 -6.78
CA LEU A 227 10.39 -14.78 -5.52
C LEU A 227 11.90 -14.84 -5.74
N TYR A 228 12.34 -15.54 -6.79
CA TYR A 228 13.75 -15.58 -7.19
C TYR A 228 14.30 -14.18 -7.51
N LEU A 229 13.53 -13.36 -8.22
CA LEU A 229 13.89 -11.98 -8.52
C LEU A 229 13.92 -11.12 -7.25
N LEU A 230 12.99 -11.31 -6.31
CA LEU A 230 12.96 -10.60 -5.03
C LEU A 230 14.10 -11.03 -4.10
N GLU A 231 14.39 -12.33 -4.03
CA GLU A 231 15.49 -12.88 -3.24
C GLU A 231 16.87 -12.43 -3.79
N ASN A 232 16.95 -12.16 -5.08
CA ASN A 232 18.19 -11.71 -5.75
C ASN A 232 18.19 -10.21 -6.07
N TYR A 233 17.13 -9.48 -5.72
CA TYR A 233 17.04 -8.03 -5.91
C TYR A 233 17.86 -7.31 -4.84
N ASN A 234 19.14 -7.23 -5.03
CA ASN A 234 20.01 -6.26 -4.37
C ASN A 234 19.65 -4.89 -4.93
N GLY A 235 18.87 -4.11 -4.17
CA GLY A 235 18.26 -2.86 -4.56
C GLY A 235 19.18 -1.97 -5.43
N ALA A 236 18.83 -1.85 -6.70
CA ALA A 236 19.33 -0.83 -7.61
C ALA A 236 18.29 0.31 -7.68
#